data_d345b4a918f11e206395f900885c6c86
#
_entry.id   d345b4a918f11e206395f900885c6c86
#
_cell.length_a   1.000
_cell.length_b   1.000
_cell.length_c   1.000
_cell.angle_alpha   90.00
_cell.angle_beta   90.00
_cell.angle_gamma   90.00
#
_symmetry.space_group_name_H-M   'P 1'
#
loop_
_entity.id
_entity.type
_entity.pdbx_description
1 polymer ?
#
loop_
_entity_poly.entity_id
_entity_poly.type
_entity_poly.pdbx_seq_one_letter_code
_entity_poly.pdbx_strand_id
1 'polypeptide(L)'
;MRLPLAFLLALALAGIASAQSVPTEAGPMIGGDGAIPMRATRLPATASQGAMVIGNTHPAATVDYAGRTLRVTPYGTFVFGIGRDATGEVVLRIKQPATAWIEHRVAITPRDWPVENINGVPPATVDPPPAIA
;
A
#
# COMPACT_ATOMS: atom_id res chain seq x y z
N MET A 1 30.98 -66.77 -44.85
CA MET A 1 30.36 -66.04 -45.92
C MET A 1 29.59 -64.85 -45.38
N ARG A 2 30.01 -63.66 -45.76
CA ARG A 2 29.36 -62.31 -45.64
C ARG A 2 29.34 -61.62 -44.27
N LEU A 3 30.32 -60.72 -44.05
CA LEU A 3 30.09 -59.38 -43.42
C LEU A 3 28.91 -58.64 -44.10
N PRO A 4 28.27 -57.66 -43.56
CA PRO A 4 28.92 -56.39 -43.16
C PRO A 4 28.24 -55.63 -41.99
N LEU A 5 28.83 -54.64 -41.65
CA LEU A 5 28.69 -53.20 -41.74
C LEU A 5 28.60 -52.51 -40.36
N ALA A 6 29.68 -51.89 -40.08
CA ALA A 6 29.82 -50.95 -38.99
C ALA A 6 28.88 -49.77 -39.21
N PHE A 7 28.11 -49.38 -38.16
CA PHE A 7 27.49 -48.08 -38.08
C PHE A 7 28.07 -47.34 -36.87
N LEU A 8 28.99 -46.47 -37.20
CA LEU A 8 29.56 -45.49 -36.28
C LEU A 8 28.54 -44.39 -36.09
N LEU A 9 27.84 -44.35 -34.93
CA LEU A 9 27.00 -43.24 -34.55
C LEU A 9 27.79 -42.28 -33.68
N ALA A 10 28.30 -41.23 -34.28
CA ALA A 10 28.91 -40.10 -33.60
C ALA A 10 27.85 -39.27 -32.88
N LEU A 11 27.81 -39.38 -31.55
CA LEU A 11 26.95 -38.56 -30.71
C LEU A 11 27.62 -37.19 -30.51
N ALA A 12 27.19 -36.19 -31.30
CA ALA A 12 27.60 -34.82 -31.11
C ALA A 12 26.88 -34.23 -29.89
N LEU A 13 27.63 -34.06 -28.81
CA LEU A 13 27.16 -33.36 -27.61
C LEU A 13 27.16 -31.87 -27.90
N ALA A 14 26.00 -31.31 -28.36
CA ALA A 14 25.79 -29.88 -28.45
C ALA A 14 25.54 -29.32 -27.04
N GLY A 15 26.56 -28.75 -26.44
CA GLY A 15 26.43 -27.96 -25.22
C GLY A 15 25.60 -26.73 -25.45
N ILE A 16 24.38 -26.70 -24.92
CA ILE A 16 23.56 -25.51 -24.87
C ILE A 16 24.11 -24.63 -23.74
N ALA A 17 24.92 -23.64 -24.09
CA ALA A 17 25.29 -22.56 -23.19
C ALA A 17 24.04 -21.70 -22.95
N SER A 18 23.35 -21.93 -21.86
CA SER A 18 22.32 -21.00 -21.37
C SER A 18 23.01 -19.72 -20.93
N ALA A 19 23.03 -18.73 -21.81
CA ALA A 19 23.37 -17.37 -21.41
C ALA A 19 22.26 -16.87 -20.46
N GLN A 20 22.54 -16.88 -19.17
CA GLN A 20 21.74 -16.18 -18.18
C GLN A 20 21.96 -14.69 -18.43
N SER A 21 20.97 -14.06 -19.06
CA SER A 21 20.89 -12.61 -19.09
C SER A 21 20.65 -12.13 -17.68
N VAL A 22 21.69 -11.61 -17.03
CA VAL A 22 21.57 -10.83 -15.81
C VAL A 22 20.63 -9.66 -16.15
N PRO A 23 19.50 -9.47 -15.47
CA PRO A 23 18.73 -8.26 -15.65
C PRO A 23 19.62 -7.09 -15.22
N THR A 24 20.06 -6.32 -16.17
CA THR A 24 20.66 -5.01 -15.90
C THR A 24 19.56 -4.19 -15.21
N GLU A 25 19.72 -4.00 -13.91
CA GLU A 25 18.94 -3.05 -13.14
C GLU A 25 19.22 -1.67 -13.79
N ALA A 26 18.32 -1.30 -14.70
CA ALA A 26 18.30 0.05 -15.25
C ALA A 26 17.99 0.96 -14.05
N GLY A 27 19.00 1.61 -13.53
CA GLY A 27 18.84 2.69 -12.57
C GLY A 27 17.83 3.71 -13.12
N PRO A 28 17.19 4.52 -12.27
CA PRO A 28 16.17 5.45 -12.70
C PRO A 28 16.74 6.36 -13.78
N MET A 29 16.34 6.13 -15.01
CA MET A 29 16.58 7.07 -16.11
C MET A 29 15.84 8.34 -15.74
N ILE A 30 16.57 9.37 -15.35
CA ILE A 30 16.05 10.73 -15.26
C ILE A 30 15.84 11.20 -16.69
N GLY A 31 14.72 10.79 -17.27
CA GLY A 31 14.25 11.27 -18.57
C GLY A 31 13.78 12.71 -18.43
N GLY A 32 14.29 13.57 -19.27
CA GLY A 32 14.26 15.02 -19.13
C GLY A 32 12.99 15.74 -19.52
N ASP A 33 11.83 15.34 -19.06
CA ASP A 33 10.59 16.12 -19.18
C ASP A 33 9.77 16.24 -17.89
N GLY A 34 10.40 15.96 -16.74
CA GLY A 34 9.80 16.31 -15.43
C GLY A 34 8.53 15.53 -15.05
N ALA A 35 8.05 14.62 -15.87
CA ALA A 35 6.90 13.80 -15.57
C ALA A 35 7.31 12.70 -14.59
N ILE A 36 6.83 12.81 -13.34
CA ILE A 36 7.00 11.74 -12.35
C ILE A 36 6.16 10.55 -12.84
N PRO A 37 6.78 9.36 -13.04
CA PRO A 37 6.06 8.19 -13.54
C PRO A 37 4.93 7.80 -12.58
N MET A 38 3.84 7.28 -13.13
CA MET A 38 2.71 6.78 -12.33
C MET A 38 3.23 5.80 -11.28
N ARG A 39 2.91 6.09 -10.01
CA ARG A 39 3.30 5.25 -8.89
C ARG A 39 2.12 4.39 -8.45
N ALA A 40 2.34 3.09 -8.29
CA ALA A 40 1.33 2.21 -7.74
C ALA A 40 0.92 2.68 -6.34
N THR A 41 -0.39 2.83 -6.10
CA THR A 41 -0.91 3.12 -4.77
C THR A 41 -0.73 1.90 -3.87
N ARG A 42 -0.17 2.12 -2.68
CA ARG A 42 0.06 1.10 -1.67
C ARG A 42 -0.76 1.43 -0.43
N LEU A 43 -1.63 0.52 -0.05
CA LEU A 43 -2.45 0.55 1.14
C LEU A 43 -2.49 -0.84 1.76
N PRO A 44 -2.60 -0.96 3.10
CA PRO A 44 -2.86 -2.25 3.71
C PRO A 44 -4.24 -2.76 3.30
N ALA A 45 -4.41 -4.06 3.16
CA ALA A 45 -5.71 -4.66 2.87
C ALA A 45 -6.67 -4.61 4.07
N THR A 46 -6.10 -4.61 5.28
CA THR A 46 -6.85 -4.59 6.54
C THR A 46 -6.24 -3.60 7.53
N ALA A 47 -7.07 -3.05 8.42
CA ALA A 47 -6.60 -2.23 9.54
C ALA A 47 -7.56 -2.35 10.73
N SER A 48 -7.04 -2.23 11.95
CA SER A 48 -7.86 -2.34 13.17
C SER A 48 -8.66 -1.06 13.44
N GLN A 49 -9.75 -1.20 14.19
CA GLN A 49 -10.44 -0.06 14.79
C GLN A 49 -9.47 0.82 15.59
N GLY A 50 -9.58 2.13 15.46
CA GLY A 50 -8.72 3.10 16.12
C GLY A 50 -7.29 3.17 15.55
N ALA A 51 -6.97 2.47 14.49
CA ALA A 51 -5.64 2.49 13.90
C ALA A 51 -5.40 3.74 13.05
N MET A 52 -4.16 4.18 13.03
CA MET A 52 -3.64 5.10 12.05
C MET A 52 -3.11 4.31 10.85
N VAL A 53 -3.56 4.65 9.66
CA VAL A 53 -3.16 4.01 8.41
C VAL A 53 -2.29 4.94 7.59
N ILE A 54 -1.15 4.44 7.13
CA ILE A 54 -0.24 5.17 6.25
C ILE A 54 -0.35 4.55 4.85
N GLY A 55 -0.67 5.39 3.87
CA GLY A 55 -0.70 5.03 2.46
C GLY A 55 0.39 5.74 1.66
N ASN A 56 0.70 5.19 0.51
CA ASN A 56 1.64 5.79 -0.43
C ASN A 56 1.06 5.78 -1.85
N THR A 57 1.19 6.89 -2.56
CA THR A 57 0.71 7.07 -3.93
C THR A 57 1.60 8.07 -4.68
N HIS A 58 1.17 8.53 -5.84
CA HIS A 58 1.87 9.60 -6.56
C HIS A 58 1.85 10.92 -5.77
N PRO A 59 2.94 11.68 -5.70
CA PRO A 59 3.00 12.96 -4.94
C PRO A 59 1.95 13.99 -5.34
N ALA A 60 1.60 14.04 -6.62
CA ALA A 60 0.56 14.94 -7.15
C ALA A 60 -0.83 14.27 -7.19
N ALA A 61 -1.04 13.19 -6.47
CA ALA A 61 -2.36 12.57 -6.37
C ALA A 61 -3.27 13.35 -5.45
N THR A 62 -4.56 13.31 -5.75
CA THR A 62 -5.62 13.73 -4.84
C THR A 62 -6.19 12.50 -4.15
N VAL A 63 -6.23 12.52 -2.83
CA VAL A 63 -6.77 11.43 -2.00
C VAL A 63 -7.99 11.96 -1.26
N ASP A 64 -9.13 11.33 -1.47
CA ASP A 64 -10.38 11.65 -0.77
C ASP A 64 -10.78 10.52 0.17
N TYR A 65 -11.07 10.88 1.41
CA TYR A 65 -11.49 9.98 2.48
C TYR A 65 -12.65 10.60 3.25
N ALA A 66 -13.80 9.95 3.26
CA ALA A 66 -15.00 10.40 3.96
C ALA A 66 -15.39 11.85 3.62
N GLY A 67 -15.29 12.25 2.34
CA GLY A 67 -15.60 13.60 1.88
C GLY A 67 -14.55 14.65 2.25
N ARG A 68 -13.38 14.24 2.71
CA ARG A 68 -12.26 15.13 3.01
C ARG A 68 -11.07 14.81 2.11
N THR A 69 -10.48 15.84 1.51
CA THR A 69 -9.22 15.68 0.80
C THR A 69 -8.08 15.59 1.78
N LEU A 70 -7.33 14.49 1.73
CA LEU A 70 -6.16 14.28 2.56
C LEU A 70 -4.93 14.96 1.96
N ARG A 71 -4.05 15.43 2.84
CA ARG A 71 -2.75 15.96 2.43
C ARG A 71 -1.83 14.83 2.00
N VAL A 72 -1.30 14.92 0.78
CA VAL A 72 -0.25 14.05 0.27
C VAL A 72 1.09 14.78 0.36
N THR A 73 2.10 14.12 0.90
CA THR A 73 3.44 14.69 1.01
C THR A 73 4.16 14.71 -0.34
N PRO A 74 5.26 15.47 -0.51
CA PRO A 74 6.08 15.43 -1.72
C PRO A 74 6.65 14.04 -2.05
N TYR A 75 6.65 13.12 -1.09
CA TYR A 75 7.07 11.72 -1.27
C TYR A 75 5.91 10.78 -1.61
N GLY A 76 4.69 11.30 -1.71
CA GLY A 76 3.48 10.53 -2.00
C GLY A 76 2.86 9.84 -0.79
N THR A 77 3.28 10.17 0.42
CA THR A 77 2.74 9.60 1.65
C THR A 77 1.51 10.37 2.12
N PHE A 78 0.48 9.68 2.54
CA PHE A 78 -0.70 10.24 3.20
C PHE A 78 -1.10 9.38 4.39
N VAL A 79 -1.87 9.96 5.31
CA VAL A 79 -2.25 9.34 6.58
C VAL A 79 -3.72 9.59 6.84
N PHE A 80 -4.41 8.58 7.36
CA PHE A 80 -5.78 8.72 7.85
C PHE A 80 -6.01 7.82 9.07
N GLY A 81 -7.04 8.10 9.83
CA GLY A 81 -7.43 7.34 11.02
C GLY A 81 -8.69 6.53 10.77
N ILE A 82 -8.74 5.35 11.35
CA ILE A 82 -9.95 4.53 11.43
C ILE A 82 -10.65 4.84 12.75
N GLY A 83 -11.94 5.16 12.70
CA GLY A 83 -12.72 5.43 13.91
C GLY A 83 -12.71 4.24 14.87
N ARG A 84 -12.83 4.52 16.18
CA ARG A 84 -12.90 3.49 17.22
C ARG A 84 -14.05 2.51 17.00
N ASP A 85 -15.19 3.02 16.55
CA ASP A 85 -16.43 2.25 16.38
C ASP A 85 -16.71 1.94 14.90
N ALA A 86 -15.72 2.17 14.02
CA ALA A 86 -15.85 1.90 12.60
C ALA A 86 -15.94 0.38 12.34
N THR A 87 -16.84 -0.01 11.45
CA THR A 87 -17.07 -1.42 11.06
C THR A 87 -17.10 -1.57 9.55
N GLY A 88 -16.92 -2.81 9.06
CA GLY A 88 -16.98 -3.10 7.64
C GLY A 88 -15.70 -2.73 6.90
N GLU A 89 -15.76 -1.75 6.03
CA GLU A 89 -14.61 -1.29 5.23
C GLU A 89 -14.56 0.23 5.13
N VAL A 90 -13.36 0.73 4.92
CA VAL A 90 -13.11 2.12 4.58
C VAL A 90 -12.84 2.21 3.09
N VAL A 91 -13.45 3.18 2.42
CA VAL A 91 -13.24 3.46 1.01
C VAL A 91 -12.49 4.77 0.85
N LEU A 92 -11.35 4.71 0.18
CA LEU A 92 -10.60 5.89 -0.26
C LEU A 92 -10.76 6.04 -1.77
N ARG A 93 -10.94 7.26 -2.24
CA ARG A 93 -10.92 7.59 -3.66
C ARG A 93 -9.62 8.30 -3.98
N ILE A 94 -8.85 7.77 -4.91
CA ILE A 94 -7.54 8.30 -5.27
C ILE A 94 -7.53 8.61 -6.76
N LYS A 95 -7.06 9.81 -7.10
CA LYS A 95 -6.86 10.26 -8.47
C LYS A 95 -5.41 10.69 -8.64
N GLN A 96 -4.68 10.03 -9.50
CA GLN A 96 -3.35 10.43 -9.92
C GLN A 96 -3.43 11.34 -11.17
N PRO A 97 -2.37 12.09 -11.51
CA PRO A 97 -2.32 12.85 -12.75
C PRO A 97 -2.65 11.97 -13.96
N ALA A 98 -3.47 12.48 -14.87
CA ALA A 98 -3.93 11.81 -16.09
C ALA A 98 -4.69 10.48 -15.89
N THR A 99 -5.21 10.20 -14.68
CA THR A 99 -6.05 9.02 -14.43
C THR A 99 -7.46 9.41 -13.98
N ALA A 100 -8.39 8.45 -14.09
CA ALA A 100 -9.70 8.54 -13.44
C ALA A 100 -9.57 8.31 -11.92
N TRP A 101 -10.66 8.57 -11.18
CA TRP A 101 -10.77 8.19 -9.78
C TRP A 101 -10.77 6.66 -9.63
N ILE A 102 -9.97 6.15 -8.72
CA ILE A 102 -9.89 4.74 -8.37
C ILE A 102 -10.27 4.59 -6.90
N GLU A 103 -11.13 3.63 -6.60
CA GLU A 103 -11.50 3.29 -5.22
C GLU A 103 -10.55 2.23 -4.67
N HIS A 104 -10.08 2.50 -3.46
CA HIS A 104 -9.28 1.57 -2.66
C HIS A 104 -10.02 1.26 -1.38
N ARG A 105 -10.13 -0.02 -1.03
CA ARG A 105 -10.87 -0.51 0.12
C ARG A 105 -9.92 -1.10 1.14
N VAL A 106 -10.14 -0.76 2.41
CA VAL A 106 -9.39 -1.29 3.56
C VAL A 106 -10.42 -1.91 4.51
N ALA A 107 -10.34 -3.22 4.72
CA ALA A 107 -11.24 -3.91 5.63
C ALA A 107 -10.90 -3.58 7.08
N ILE A 108 -11.93 -3.37 7.90
CA ILE A 108 -11.76 -3.02 9.31
C ILE A 108 -11.85 -4.29 10.14
N THR A 109 -10.81 -4.55 10.94
CA THR A 109 -10.83 -5.62 11.94
C THR A 109 -11.27 -5.07 13.28
N PRO A 110 -12.24 -5.73 13.97
CA PRO A 110 -12.64 -5.36 15.31
C PRO A 110 -11.47 -5.40 16.30
N ARG A 111 -11.53 -4.56 17.31
CA ARG A 111 -10.57 -4.52 18.41
C ARG A 111 -11.30 -4.52 19.74
N ASP A 112 -10.85 -5.34 20.67
CA ASP A 112 -11.31 -5.29 22.04
C ASP A 112 -10.72 -4.07 22.75
N TRP A 113 -11.61 -3.27 23.35
CA TRP A 113 -11.23 -2.07 24.08
C TRP A 113 -11.46 -2.35 25.57
N PRO A 114 -10.40 -2.39 26.40
CA PRO A 114 -10.57 -2.47 27.84
C PRO A 114 -11.30 -1.21 28.32
N VAL A 115 -12.33 -1.42 29.13
CA VAL A 115 -13.12 -0.34 29.75
C VAL A 115 -12.82 -0.33 31.24
N GLU A 116 -12.27 0.76 31.73
CA GLU A 116 -12.10 1.00 33.15
C GLU A 116 -13.22 1.91 33.65
N ASN A 117 -13.92 1.46 34.70
CA ASN A 117 -14.93 2.27 35.38
C ASN A 117 -14.32 2.94 36.58
N ILE A 118 -14.17 4.25 36.51
CA ILE A 118 -13.68 5.05 37.63
C ILE A 118 -14.88 5.50 38.45
N ASN A 119 -14.97 5.00 39.68
CA ASN A 119 -16.01 5.35 40.64
C ASN A 119 -15.44 6.33 41.69
N GLY A 120 -16.31 7.18 42.27
CA GLY A 120 -15.95 8.04 43.38
C GLY A 120 -15.29 9.36 42.97
N VAL A 121 -15.38 9.75 41.70
CA VAL A 121 -14.94 11.09 41.25
C VAL A 121 -15.96 12.11 41.78
N PRO A 122 -15.53 13.15 42.52
CA PRO A 122 -16.46 14.20 43.00
C PRO A 122 -17.15 14.89 41.83
N PRO A 123 -18.45 15.20 41.94
CA PRO A 123 -19.22 15.88 40.86
C PRO A 123 -18.57 17.18 40.35
N ALA A 124 -17.96 17.95 41.24
CA ALA A 124 -17.26 19.19 40.88
C ALA A 124 -16.03 18.97 39.95
N THR A 125 -15.50 17.76 39.90
CA THR A 125 -14.37 17.41 39.00
C THR A 125 -14.86 17.04 37.60
N VAL A 126 -16.08 16.48 37.51
CA VAL A 126 -16.69 16.06 36.25
C VAL A 126 -17.41 17.23 35.59
N ASP A 127 -18.02 18.11 36.37
CA ASP A 127 -18.79 19.28 35.93
C ASP A 127 -18.21 20.55 36.55
N PRO A 128 -17.08 21.05 36.04
CA PRO A 128 -16.38 22.18 36.61
C PRO A 128 -17.23 23.47 36.51
N PRO A 129 -17.13 24.38 37.52
CA PRO A 129 -17.82 25.64 37.48
C PRO A 129 -17.48 26.45 36.22
N PRO A 130 -18.42 27.26 35.69
CA PRO A 130 -18.22 28.03 34.43
C PRO A 130 -16.99 28.95 34.39
N ALA A 131 -16.41 29.27 35.55
CA ALA A 131 -15.21 30.08 35.66
C ALA A 131 -13.91 29.36 35.32
N ILE A 132 -13.96 28.03 35.14
CA ILE A 132 -12.78 27.16 34.85
C ILE A 132 -12.90 26.54 33.45
N ALA A 133 -14.03 26.70 32.78
CA ALA A 133 -14.28 26.15 31.46
C ALA A 133 -13.77 27.05 30.32
#